data_365b533fa05284e31d94e87a5802bd1a
#
_entry.id   365b533fa05284e31d94e87a5802bd1a
#
_cell.length_a   1.000
_cell.length_b   1.000
_cell.length_c   1.000
_cell.angle_alpha   90.00
_cell.angle_beta   90.00
_cell.angle_gamma   90.00
#
_symmetry.space_group_name_H-M   'P 1'
#
loop_
_entity.id
_entity.type
_entity.pdbx_description
1 polymer ?
#
loop_
_entity_poly.entity_id
_entity_poly.type
_entity_poly.pdbx_seq_one_letter_code
_entity_poly.pdbx_strand_id
1 'polypeptide(L)'
;MQKKYLLFDLDGTLTDSKLGITRCVQYALKSLGIDEPDLDKLECYFGPPLIDSFQRYHGLSLEQAQIGVAKYRERFRDTGIFENEVIAGIPEVLEELKKRGYVMALATSKPEEFALRITKHFHLSQYFEIEVGSGMNGELKYKADVIAEVLRRIAQKHPE
;
A
#
# COMPACT_ATOMS: atom_id res chain seq x y z
N MET A 1 -13.51 28.64 -8.93
CA MET A 1 -13.28 27.37 -9.69
C MET A 1 -13.47 26.20 -8.75
N GLN A 2 -14.30 25.24 -9.14
CA GLN A 2 -14.51 24.03 -8.33
C GLN A 2 -13.20 23.23 -8.28
N LYS A 3 -12.71 22.92 -7.06
CA LYS A 3 -11.51 22.08 -6.89
C LYS A 3 -11.78 20.67 -7.40
N LYS A 4 -10.85 20.14 -8.15
CA LYS A 4 -10.90 18.74 -8.62
C LYS A 4 -9.95 17.90 -7.80
N TYR A 5 -10.45 16.78 -7.29
CA TYR A 5 -9.71 15.85 -6.45
C TYR A 5 -9.34 14.60 -7.24
N LEU A 6 -8.11 14.16 -7.09
CA LEU A 6 -7.59 12.92 -7.68
C LEU A 6 -7.09 12.01 -6.56
N LEU A 7 -7.61 10.80 -6.53
CA LEU A 7 -7.20 9.77 -5.59
C LEU A 7 -6.29 8.78 -6.29
N PHE A 8 -5.12 8.53 -5.70
CA PHE A 8 -4.11 7.62 -6.23
C PHE A 8 -3.94 6.41 -5.32
N ASP A 9 -3.78 5.24 -5.91
CA ASP A 9 -3.24 4.07 -5.24
C ASP A 9 -1.71 4.19 -5.14
N LEU A 10 -1.08 3.35 -4.34
CA LEU A 10 0.36 3.32 -4.17
C LEU A 10 1.00 2.18 -4.94
N ASP A 11 0.82 0.96 -4.46
CA ASP A 11 1.47 -0.24 -5.01
C ASP A 11 0.99 -0.54 -6.43
N GLY A 12 1.91 -0.60 -7.39
CA GLY A 12 1.62 -0.83 -8.80
C GLY A 12 1.06 0.38 -9.55
N THR A 13 0.88 1.52 -8.90
CA THR A 13 0.41 2.77 -9.50
C THR A 13 1.48 3.86 -9.44
N LEU A 14 2.00 4.15 -8.28
CA LEU A 14 3.06 5.15 -8.05
C LEU A 14 4.43 4.49 -7.93
N THR A 15 4.49 3.32 -7.33
CA THR A 15 5.72 2.56 -7.10
C THR A 15 5.56 1.12 -7.55
N ASP A 16 6.66 0.54 -8.02
CA ASP A 16 6.79 -0.89 -8.27
C ASP A 16 7.41 -1.54 -7.02
N SER A 17 6.55 -2.02 -6.15
CA SER A 17 6.89 -2.66 -4.88
C SER A 17 6.86 -4.20 -4.94
N LYS A 18 6.74 -4.76 -6.12
CA LYS A 18 6.57 -6.20 -6.35
C LYS A 18 7.66 -7.04 -5.68
N LEU A 19 8.91 -6.66 -5.83
CA LEU A 19 10.04 -7.40 -5.26
C LEU A 19 9.97 -7.47 -3.73
N GLY A 20 9.75 -6.35 -3.09
CA GLY A 20 9.65 -6.26 -1.63
C GLY A 20 8.48 -7.07 -1.08
N ILE A 21 7.32 -6.96 -1.71
CA ILE A 21 6.11 -7.69 -1.31
C ILE A 21 6.32 -9.20 -1.47
N THR A 22 6.75 -9.66 -2.63
CA THR A 22 6.89 -11.10 -2.89
C THR A 22 7.97 -11.74 -2.03
N ARG A 23 9.09 -11.07 -1.80
CA ARG A 23 10.14 -11.54 -0.87
C ARG A 23 9.67 -11.63 0.57
N CYS A 24 8.87 -10.66 1.02
CA CYS A 24 8.32 -10.70 2.38
C CYS A 24 7.26 -11.78 2.54
N VAL A 25 6.45 -12.04 1.51
CA VAL A 25 5.53 -13.20 1.51
C VAL A 25 6.30 -14.52 1.56
N GLN A 26 7.34 -14.67 0.74
CA GLN A 26 8.20 -15.84 0.75
C GLN A 26 8.83 -16.09 2.13
N TYR A 27 9.33 -15.04 2.76
CA TYR A 27 9.87 -15.08 4.11
C TYR A 27 8.82 -15.56 5.13
N ALA A 28 7.61 -15.01 5.05
CA ALA A 28 6.50 -15.39 5.93
C ALA A 28 6.09 -16.84 5.73
N LEU A 29 5.93 -17.28 4.48
CA LEU A 29 5.57 -18.67 4.15
C LEU A 29 6.63 -19.65 4.65
N LYS A 30 7.91 -19.32 4.47
CA LYS A 30 9.02 -20.16 4.95
C LYS A 30 8.98 -20.35 6.47
N SER A 31 8.61 -19.31 7.22
CA SER A 31 8.45 -19.41 8.68
C SER A 31 7.30 -20.34 9.09
N LEU A 32 6.36 -20.59 8.20
CA LEU A 32 5.22 -21.50 8.38
C LEU A 32 5.48 -22.90 7.77
N GLY A 33 6.72 -23.16 7.33
CA GLY A 33 7.10 -24.45 6.73
C GLY A 33 6.70 -24.61 5.27
N ILE A 34 6.31 -23.53 4.60
CA ILE A 34 5.96 -23.53 3.18
C ILE A 34 7.09 -22.92 2.37
N ASP A 35 7.68 -23.72 1.48
CA ASP A 35 8.73 -23.27 0.59
C ASP A 35 8.15 -22.95 -0.80
N GLU A 36 8.26 -21.68 -1.22
CA GLU A 36 7.91 -21.23 -2.56
C GLU A 36 9.09 -20.46 -3.14
N PRO A 37 9.93 -21.11 -3.96
CA PRO A 37 11.10 -20.47 -4.56
C PRO A 37 10.75 -19.50 -5.69
N ASP A 38 9.58 -19.63 -6.30
CA ASP A 38 9.14 -18.83 -7.43
C ASP A 38 8.35 -17.61 -6.96
N LEU A 39 9.00 -16.43 -6.99
CA LEU A 39 8.38 -15.17 -6.57
C LEU A 39 7.19 -14.76 -7.46
N ASP A 40 7.18 -15.15 -8.74
CA ASP A 40 6.09 -14.78 -9.65
C ASP A 40 4.77 -15.41 -9.22
N LYS A 41 4.81 -16.58 -8.59
CA LYS A 41 3.62 -17.19 -8.01
C LYS A 41 3.04 -16.45 -6.82
N LEU A 42 3.81 -15.55 -6.22
CA LEU A 42 3.42 -14.74 -5.08
C LEU A 42 2.87 -13.35 -5.47
N GLU A 43 2.81 -13.04 -6.76
CA GLU A 43 2.24 -11.78 -7.25
C GLU A 43 0.76 -11.59 -6.90
N CYS A 44 0.04 -12.69 -6.67
CA CYS A 44 -1.35 -12.64 -6.23
C CYS A 44 -1.56 -11.93 -4.88
N TYR A 45 -0.49 -11.78 -4.09
CA TYR A 45 -0.53 -11.02 -2.83
C TYR A 45 -0.50 -9.50 -3.04
N PHE A 46 -0.33 -9.06 -4.26
CA PHE A 46 -0.22 -7.65 -4.60
C PHE A 46 -1.61 -7.00 -4.63
N GLY A 47 -1.90 -6.14 -3.68
CA GLY A 47 -3.14 -5.37 -3.58
C GLY A 47 -4.12 -5.82 -2.48
N PRO A 48 -4.59 -7.07 -2.42
CA PRO A 48 -5.52 -7.50 -1.37
C PRO A 48 -4.91 -7.45 0.03
N PRO A 49 -5.73 -7.39 1.10
CA PRO A 49 -5.24 -7.53 2.46
C PRO A 49 -4.46 -8.84 2.65
N LEU A 50 -3.28 -8.77 3.27
CA LEU A 50 -2.40 -9.94 3.44
C LEU A 50 -3.08 -11.11 4.14
N ILE A 51 -3.85 -10.84 5.19
CA ILE A 51 -4.51 -11.89 5.97
C ILE A 51 -5.49 -12.69 5.10
N ASP A 52 -6.23 -12.01 4.24
CA ASP A 52 -7.16 -12.67 3.31
C ASP A 52 -6.41 -13.46 2.25
N SER A 53 -5.28 -12.93 1.77
CA SER A 53 -4.43 -13.56 0.77
C SER A 53 -3.79 -14.85 1.29
N PHE A 54 -3.27 -14.87 2.51
CA PHE A 54 -2.72 -16.08 3.13
C PHE A 54 -3.77 -17.18 3.25
N GLN A 55 -4.99 -16.84 3.64
CA GLN A 55 -6.09 -17.81 3.73
C GLN A 55 -6.51 -18.29 2.34
N ARG A 56 -6.66 -17.37 1.39
CA ARG A 56 -7.18 -17.68 0.05
C ARG A 56 -6.22 -18.47 -0.81
N TYR A 57 -4.95 -18.07 -0.85
CA TYR A 57 -3.97 -18.63 -1.80
C TYR A 57 -3.18 -19.80 -1.22
N HIS A 58 -3.04 -19.89 0.09
CA HIS A 58 -2.30 -20.97 0.75
C HIS A 58 -3.13 -21.78 1.72
N GLY A 59 -4.44 -21.53 1.79
CA GLY A 59 -5.35 -22.31 2.63
C GLY A 59 -5.02 -22.27 4.12
N LEU A 60 -4.36 -21.22 4.59
CA LEU A 60 -3.97 -21.10 5.99
C LEU A 60 -5.18 -20.84 6.89
N SER A 61 -5.14 -21.34 8.10
CA SER A 61 -6.08 -20.95 9.15
C SER A 61 -5.94 -19.46 9.48
N LEU A 62 -6.94 -18.88 10.15
CA LEU A 62 -6.84 -17.49 10.61
C LEU A 62 -5.61 -17.27 11.49
N GLU A 63 -5.35 -18.20 12.42
CA GLU A 63 -4.18 -18.13 13.32
C GLU A 63 -2.86 -18.15 12.53
N GLN A 64 -2.72 -19.09 11.58
CA GLN A 64 -1.55 -19.16 10.70
C GLN A 64 -1.38 -17.91 9.83
N ALA A 65 -2.49 -17.38 9.30
CA ALA A 65 -2.47 -16.14 8.52
C ALA A 65 -2.01 -14.94 9.37
N GLN A 66 -2.44 -14.86 10.62
CA GLN A 66 -1.97 -13.83 11.56
C GLN A 66 -0.47 -13.93 11.83
N ILE A 67 0.06 -15.14 12.01
CA ILE A 67 1.50 -15.37 12.12
C ILE A 67 2.22 -14.96 10.83
N GLY A 68 1.67 -15.32 9.68
CA GLY A 68 2.20 -14.93 8.37
C GLY A 68 2.29 -13.41 8.20
N VAL A 69 1.23 -12.69 8.58
CA VAL A 69 1.22 -11.21 8.54
C VAL A 69 2.29 -10.64 9.47
N ALA A 70 2.44 -11.15 10.69
CA ALA A 70 3.48 -10.69 11.61
C ALA A 70 4.89 -10.90 11.06
N LYS A 71 5.15 -12.06 10.46
CA LYS A 71 6.44 -12.38 9.83
C LYS A 71 6.71 -11.55 8.58
N TYR A 72 5.70 -11.32 7.75
CA TYR A 72 5.79 -10.40 6.63
C TYR A 72 6.23 -9.00 7.09
N ARG A 73 5.56 -8.46 8.10
CA ARG A 73 5.83 -7.12 8.63
C ARG A 73 7.21 -7.01 9.29
N GLU A 74 7.67 -8.08 9.93
CA GLU A 74 9.02 -8.16 10.51
C GLU A 74 10.10 -7.87 9.46
N ARG A 75 10.03 -8.50 8.28
CA ARG A 75 10.97 -8.27 7.19
C ARG A 75 10.67 -6.98 6.41
N PHE A 76 9.38 -6.68 6.20
CA PHE A 76 8.98 -5.51 5.42
C PHE A 76 9.42 -4.21 6.05
N ARG A 77 9.31 -4.09 7.36
CA ARG A 77 9.62 -2.88 8.11
C ARG A 77 11.04 -2.35 7.85
N ASP A 78 12.01 -3.22 7.75
CA ASP A 78 13.42 -2.84 7.67
C ASP A 78 14.06 -3.11 6.31
N THR A 79 13.52 -4.03 5.53
CA THR A 79 14.12 -4.48 4.27
C THR A 79 13.15 -4.34 3.10
N GLY A 80 12.03 -5.03 3.12
CA GLY A 80 11.10 -5.10 1.99
C GLY A 80 10.53 -3.76 1.57
N ILE A 81 10.33 -2.86 2.51
CA ILE A 81 9.83 -1.51 2.26
C ILE A 81 10.71 -0.71 1.28
N PHE A 82 12.02 -1.00 1.25
CA PHE A 82 12.99 -0.34 0.37
C PHE A 82 13.35 -1.18 -0.87
N GLU A 83 12.85 -2.40 -0.99
CA GLU A 83 12.90 -3.19 -2.23
C GLU A 83 11.77 -2.74 -3.16
N ASN A 84 11.86 -1.48 -3.57
CA ASN A 84 10.79 -0.72 -4.20
C ASN A 84 11.40 0.38 -5.06
N GLU A 85 10.70 0.84 -6.08
CA GLU A 85 11.13 1.94 -6.94
C GLU A 85 9.93 2.73 -7.46
N VAL A 86 10.14 4.01 -7.73
CA VAL A 86 9.11 4.86 -8.34
C VAL A 86 8.95 4.48 -9.81
N ILE A 87 7.72 4.31 -10.25
CA ILE A 87 7.42 4.06 -11.66
C ILE A 87 7.82 5.28 -12.48
N ALA A 88 8.55 5.04 -13.58
CA ALA A 88 9.05 6.10 -14.45
C ALA A 88 7.93 7.03 -14.94
N GLY A 89 8.17 8.34 -14.87
CA GLY A 89 7.22 9.38 -15.28
C GLY A 89 6.25 9.82 -14.17
N ILE A 90 6.16 9.11 -13.06
CA ILE A 90 5.24 9.47 -11.98
C ILE A 90 5.56 10.82 -11.34
N PRO A 91 6.81 11.16 -10.97
CA PRO A 91 7.11 12.47 -10.38
C PRO A 91 6.72 13.62 -11.31
N GLU A 92 6.98 13.50 -12.60
CA GLU A 92 6.66 14.51 -13.62
C GLU A 92 5.14 14.69 -13.77
N VAL A 93 4.38 13.60 -13.77
CA VAL A 93 2.92 13.64 -13.84
C VAL A 93 2.33 14.31 -12.59
N LEU A 94 2.79 13.94 -11.40
CA LEU A 94 2.31 14.54 -10.15
C LEU A 94 2.61 16.05 -10.09
N GLU A 95 3.80 16.45 -10.52
CA GLU A 95 4.18 17.86 -10.60
C GLU A 95 3.28 18.63 -11.58
N GLU A 96 3.01 18.07 -12.75
CA GLU A 96 2.12 18.70 -13.73
C GLU A 96 0.68 18.81 -13.22
N LEU A 97 0.15 17.77 -12.57
CA LEU A 97 -1.18 17.80 -11.99
C LEU A 97 -1.30 18.86 -10.89
N LYS A 98 -0.25 18.99 -10.06
CA LYS A 98 -0.18 20.05 -9.04
C LYS A 98 -0.20 21.43 -9.66
N LYS A 99 0.57 21.67 -10.72
CA LYS A 99 0.60 22.95 -11.46
C LYS A 99 -0.76 23.29 -12.07
N ARG A 100 -1.51 22.29 -12.50
CA ARG A 100 -2.88 22.45 -13.01
C ARG A 100 -3.94 22.68 -11.93
N GLY A 101 -3.55 22.71 -10.67
CA GLY A 101 -4.44 23.00 -9.54
C GLY A 101 -5.28 21.82 -9.05
N TYR A 102 -4.94 20.58 -9.43
CA TYR A 102 -5.58 19.41 -8.86
C TYR A 102 -5.13 19.23 -7.39
N VAL A 103 -6.07 18.82 -6.56
CA VAL A 103 -5.78 18.38 -5.20
C VAL A 103 -5.65 16.86 -5.22
N MET A 104 -4.51 16.35 -4.79
CA MET A 104 -4.21 14.93 -4.84
C MET A 104 -4.24 14.29 -3.46
N ALA A 105 -4.77 13.08 -3.40
CA ALA A 105 -4.82 12.27 -2.20
C ALA A 105 -4.33 10.85 -2.48
N LEU A 106 -3.65 10.26 -1.51
CA LEU A 106 -3.27 8.85 -1.54
C LEU A 106 -4.35 8.03 -0.84
N ALA A 107 -4.79 6.95 -1.48
CA ALA A 107 -5.72 5.96 -0.94
C ALA A 107 -5.17 4.56 -1.19
N THR A 108 -4.60 3.93 -0.18
CA THR A 108 -3.96 2.61 -0.30
C THR A 108 -4.48 1.61 0.71
N SER A 109 -4.58 0.34 0.31
CA SER A 109 -4.87 -0.76 1.24
C SER A 109 -3.66 -1.15 2.09
N LYS A 110 -2.47 -0.65 1.75
CA LYS A 110 -1.26 -0.81 2.58
C LYS A 110 -1.45 -0.13 3.93
N PRO A 111 -0.87 -0.67 5.02
CA PRO A 111 -0.85 0.03 6.30
C PRO A 111 -0.30 1.46 6.16
N GLU A 112 -1.01 2.43 6.71
CA GLU A 112 -0.69 3.86 6.56
C GLU A 112 0.73 4.17 7.03
N GLU A 113 1.17 3.57 8.12
CA GLU A 113 2.53 3.73 8.65
C GLU A 113 3.59 3.42 7.58
N PHE A 114 3.43 2.32 6.85
CA PHE A 114 4.36 1.95 5.79
C PHE A 114 4.21 2.84 4.55
N ALA A 115 2.98 3.17 4.18
CA ALA A 115 2.70 4.04 3.04
C ALA A 115 3.36 5.42 3.21
N LEU A 116 3.24 6.02 4.38
CA LEU A 116 3.86 7.32 4.69
C LEU A 116 5.39 7.27 4.65
N ARG A 117 5.99 6.19 5.10
CA ARG A 117 7.44 6.00 5.00
C ARG A 117 7.91 5.90 3.55
N ILE A 118 7.13 5.23 2.71
CA ILE A 118 7.44 5.06 1.27
C ILE A 118 7.32 6.40 0.54
N THR A 119 6.22 7.12 0.71
CA THR A 119 6.01 8.40 0.03
C THR A 119 7.03 9.45 0.46
N LYS A 120 7.42 9.45 1.72
CA LYS A 120 8.51 10.32 2.21
C LYS A 120 9.86 9.94 1.61
N HIS A 121 10.19 8.65 1.59
CA HIS A 121 11.47 8.15 1.06
C HIS A 121 11.66 8.54 -0.41
N PHE A 122 10.61 8.45 -1.21
CA PHE A 122 10.63 8.80 -2.63
C PHE A 122 10.27 10.26 -2.93
N HIS A 123 10.12 11.10 -1.92
CA HIS A 123 9.74 12.52 -2.06
C HIS A 123 8.39 12.72 -2.77
N LEU A 124 7.47 11.76 -2.66
CA LEU A 124 6.13 11.84 -3.24
C LEU A 124 5.11 12.50 -2.30
N SER A 125 5.36 12.45 -0.99
CA SER A 125 4.45 13.00 0.04
C SER A 125 4.11 14.48 -0.19
N GLN A 126 5.02 15.24 -0.77
CA GLN A 126 4.82 16.66 -1.10
C GLN A 126 3.67 16.93 -2.09
N TYR A 127 3.24 15.93 -2.84
CA TYR A 127 2.17 16.06 -3.84
C TYR A 127 0.80 15.75 -3.25
N PHE A 128 0.73 15.06 -2.11
CA PHE A 128 -0.53 14.62 -1.53
C PHE A 128 -0.93 15.49 -0.35
N GLU A 129 -2.12 16.06 -0.44
CA GLU A 129 -2.71 16.83 0.67
C GLU A 129 -3.23 15.92 1.78
N ILE A 130 -3.65 14.72 1.40
CA ILE A 130 -4.19 13.68 2.28
C ILE A 130 -3.57 12.35 1.86
N GLU A 131 -3.08 11.60 2.84
CA GLU A 131 -2.56 10.26 2.65
C GLU A 131 -3.26 9.33 3.64
N VAL A 132 -3.98 8.34 3.12
CA VAL A 132 -4.72 7.36 3.92
C VAL A 132 -4.31 5.94 3.53
N GLY A 133 -4.01 5.14 4.52
CA GLY A 133 -3.81 3.71 4.41
C GLY A 133 -4.67 2.96 5.42
N SER A 134 -4.58 1.63 5.41
CA SER A 134 -5.22 0.80 6.42
C SER A 134 -4.54 0.92 7.77
N GLY A 135 -5.23 0.52 8.84
CA GLY A 135 -4.64 0.39 10.17
C GLY A 135 -3.85 -0.92 10.30
N MET A 136 -2.91 -0.94 11.26
CA MET A 136 -2.09 -2.14 11.54
C MET A 136 -2.90 -3.28 12.17
N ASN A 137 -4.04 -2.99 12.78
CA ASN A 137 -4.91 -3.95 13.48
C ASN A 137 -6.22 -4.23 12.72
N GLY A 138 -6.25 -3.99 11.41
CA GLY A 138 -7.39 -4.29 10.56
C GLY A 138 -8.37 -3.15 10.36
N GLU A 139 -8.12 -1.96 10.90
CA GLU A 139 -8.92 -0.77 10.64
C GLU A 139 -8.78 -0.37 9.16
N LEU A 140 -9.88 0.05 8.53
CA LEU A 140 -9.90 0.42 7.11
C LEU A 140 -9.30 -0.66 6.20
N LYS A 141 -9.61 -1.92 6.48
CA LYS A 141 -9.03 -3.10 5.83
C LYS A 141 -9.22 -3.10 4.31
N TYR A 142 -10.38 -2.68 3.85
CA TYR A 142 -10.73 -2.72 2.44
C TYR A 142 -10.56 -1.36 1.75
N LYS A 143 -10.28 -1.40 0.44
CA LYS A 143 -10.08 -0.18 -0.37
C LYS A 143 -11.27 0.77 -0.29
N ALA A 144 -12.50 0.26 -0.27
CA ALA A 144 -13.70 1.09 -0.16
C ALA A 144 -13.72 1.92 1.14
N ASP A 145 -13.29 1.33 2.25
CA ASP A 145 -13.21 2.01 3.55
C ASP A 145 -12.15 3.11 3.53
N VAL A 146 -11.00 2.82 2.91
CA VAL A 146 -9.92 3.80 2.74
C VAL A 146 -10.39 4.98 1.90
N ILE A 147 -11.05 4.72 0.79
CA ILE A 147 -11.60 5.78 -0.08
C ILE A 147 -12.63 6.63 0.67
N ALA A 148 -13.54 6.01 1.42
CA ALA A 148 -14.52 6.73 2.23
C ALA A 148 -13.85 7.65 3.25
N GLU A 149 -12.78 7.21 3.89
CA GLU A 149 -12.00 8.01 4.84
C GLU A 149 -11.29 9.18 4.15
N VAL A 150 -10.73 8.98 2.95
CA VAL A 150 -10.17 10.08 2.15
C VAL A 150 -11.21 11.13 1.86
N LEU A 151 -12.41 10.73 1.39
CA LEU A 151 -13.50 11.65 1.09
C LEU A 151 -13.97 12.41 2.32
N ARG A 152 -14.04 11.75 3.47
CA ARG A 152 -14.38 12.38 4.76
C ARG A 152 -13.35 13.46 5.14
N ARG A 153 -12.04 13.16 5.01
CA ARG A 153 -10.97 14.11 5.31
C ARG A 153 -10.96 15.29 4.33
N ILE A 154 -11.26 15.04 3.05
CA ILE A 154 -11.41 16.11 2.04
C ILE A 154 -12.53 17.04 2.46
N ALA A 155 -13.72 16.52 2.80
CA ALA A 155 -14.87 17.31 3.20
C ALA A 155 -14.60 18.15 4.47
N GLN A 156 -13.82 17.63 5.41
CA GLN A 156 -13.40 18.38 6.60
C GLN A 156 -12.45 19.54 6.28
N LYS A 157 -11.54 19.30 5.35
CA LYS A 157 -10.50 20.27 5.00
C LYS A 157 -11.00 21.36 4.04
N HIS A 158 -11.98 21.00 3.24
CA HIS A 158 -12.61 21.87 2.25
C HIS A 158 -14.13 21.82 2.38
N PRO A 159 -14.70 22.36 3.49
CA PRO A 159 -16.15 22.48 3.62
C PRO A 159 -16.66 23.43 2.52
N GLU A 160 -17.70 22.99 1.77
CA GLU A 160 -18.36 23.82 0.77
C GLU A 160 -19.20 24.92 1.44
#